data_8831dc1886e27ea6d1a1683d2a7dea53
#
_entry.id   8831dc1886e27ea6d1a1683d2a7dea53
#
_cell.length_a   1.000
_cell.length_b   1.000
_cell.length_c   1.000
_cell.angle_alpha   90.00
_cell.angle_beta   90.00
_cell.angle_gamma   90.00
#
_symmetry.space_group_name_H-M   'P 1'
#
loop_
_entity.id
_entity.type
_entity.pdbx_description
1 polymer ?
#
loop_
_entity_poly.entity_id
_entity_poly.type
_entity_poly.pdbx_seq_one_letter_code
_entity_poly.pdbx_strand_id
1 'polypeptide(L)'
;SPVLTPLAIDPSHPFPQLLNKSLNLIVRLHGMFHGQLRRWLAVVQVPRGLPRLVELPNRTQGKEYVFLSHLIGQHLADLFPGMTLEGCWSFRVTRNSELYIDEEEVPNLLRAVEHELDKRKRGAAVRLEVSTDCPEDIRRSLLEHVGLGPEDLYVVDGPLNPTRLMAVLEGDHSPELRDPAFVGSIAPELRSGTDLFATIRKRDILLHHPYDHFGTVVEFLEQSASDPKVLAIKQTLYRTGGDPRIVGALMNAVKNGKQVTAVVELKARFDEANNIRWARALEEAGVHVIYGIFGYKVHSKVTLVVRADDDGIRRYVHLGTGNYNPNTARLYTDLSLLSCRPELGSDGTDLFNLLTGICHPQPMRRLLVAPHAMLKRLLELIDREAAHARSGLPARIIAKMNALVDTEVIEALYRAAEAGVEIDLIVRGICCLRPGVPGLSERIRVRSIVDRYLEHARIWYFENAQQPEVFVGSADWMPRNLHRRIEVVFPIEDGRLRERITSGILETELADNTKARQLQSDGTYVIPRLGPKVRPRRAQTEFMARAESGRKISPRTADTAKPAKWVPRTRPG
;
A
#
# COMPACT_ATOMS: atom_id res chain seq x y z
N SER A 1 -19.16 -34.61 0.09
CA SER A 1 -18.14 -35.24 0.93
C SER A 1 -16.86 -35.67 0.19
N PRO A 2 -16.79 -35.92 -1.13
CA PRO A 2 -15.57 -36.44 -1.79
C PRO A 2 -14.33 -35.55 -1.73
N VAL A 3 -14.50 -34.27 -1.39
CA VAL A 3 -13.39 -33.30 -1.28
C VAL A 3 -12.90 -33.06 0.17
N LEU A 4 -13.51 -33.76 1.14
CA LEU A 4 -13.16 -33.66 2.56
C LEU A 4 -12.40 -34.90 2.99
N THR A 5 -11.24 -34.69 3.61
CA THR A 5 -10.46 -35.78 4.19
C THR A 5 -10.35 -35.54 5.70
N PRO A 6 -10.98 -36.35 6.54
CA PRO A 6 -10.75 -36.30 7.97
C PRO A 6 -9.38 -36.90 8.31
N LEU A 7 -8.60 -36.17 9.11
CA LEU A 7 -7.27 -36.57 9.56
C LEU A 7 -7.34 -36.84 11.06
N ALA A 8 -7.25 -38.12 11.46
CA ALA A 8 -7.22 -38.51 12.87
C ALA A 8 -5.92 -37.99 13.52
N ILE A 9 -5.99 -37.71 14.83
CA ILE A 9 -4.84 -37.34 15.66
C ILE A 9 -4.67 -38.46 16.69
N ASP A 10 -3.65 -39.29 16.52
CA ASP A 10 -3.26 -40.33 17.45
C ASP A 10 -1.74 -40.59 17.34
N PRO A 11 -1.13 -41.45 18.17
CA PRO A 11 0.31 -41.73 18.10
C PRO A 11 0.80 -42.25 16.75
N SER A 12 -0.06 -42.84 15.93
CA SER A 12 0.28 -43.32 14.58
C SER A 12 0.02 -42.25 13.50
N HIS A 13 -0.79 -41.24 13.83
CA HIS A 13 -1.18 -40.14 12.95
C HIS A 13 -0.88 -38.81 13.65
N PRO A 14 0.34 -38.30 13.51
CA PRO A 14 0.73 -37.04 14.15
C PRO A 14 -0.11 -35.88 13.61
N PHE A 15 -0.20 -34.78 14.38
CA PHE A 15 -0.95 -33.60 13.99
C PHE A 15 -0.59 -33.14 12.59
N PRO A 16 -1.58 -32.94 11.70
CA PRO A 16 -1.30 -32.64 10.30
C PRO A 16 -0.64 -31.28 10.12
N GLN A 17 0.27 -31.18 9.15
CA GLN A 17 0.90 -29.92 8.80
C GLN A 17 -0.09 -29.01 8.04
N LEU A 18 -0.74 -28.13 8.79
CA LEU A 18 -1.74 -27.22 8.25
C LEU A 18 -1.10 -26.08 7.45
N LEU A 19 -1.72 -25.73 6.34
CA LEU A 19 -1.30 -24.61 5.52
C LEU A 19 -1.51 -23.28 6.26
N ASN A 20 -0.60 -22.32 6.03
CA ASN A 20 -0.70 -20.98 6.61
C ASN A 20 -2.07 -20.35 6.34
N LYS A 21 -2.73 -19.87 7.41
CA LYS A 21 -4.05 -19.22 7.38
C LYS A 21 -5.17 -20.06 6.75
N SER A 22 -5.03 -21.41 6.68
CA SER A 22 -6.16 -22.29 6.34
C SER A 22 -7.17 -22.32 7.47
N LEU A 23 -8.45 -22.36 7.12
CA LEU A 23 -9.49 -22.66 8.09
C LEU A 23 -9.66 -24.17 8.23
N ASN A 24 -9.73 -24.63 9.46
CA ASN A 24 -9.85 -26.02 9.80
C ASN A 24 -10.92 -26.20 10.88
N LEU A 25 -11.44 -27.39 10.98
CA LEU A 25 -12.33 -27.83 12.04
C LEU A 25 -11.59 -28.86 12.86
N ILE A 26 -11.53 -28.67 14.18
CA ILE A 26 -11.15 -29.73 15.13
C ILE A 26 -12.41 -30.42 15.59
N VAL A 27 -12.44 -31.74 15.48
CA VAL A 27 -13.61 -32.58 15.74
C VAL A 27 -13.29 -33.52 16.87
N ARG A 28 -14.16 -33.59 17.88
CA ARG A 28 -14.07 -34.54 18.95
C ARG A 28 -15.14 -35.63 18.76
N LEU A 29 -14.69 -36.87 18.78
CA LEU A 29 -15.48 -38.07 18.53
C LEU A 29 -15.35 -39.06 19.68
N HIS A 30 -16.35 -39.87 19.89
CA HIS A 30 -16.21 -41.07 20.70
C HIS A 30 -16.85 -42.28 20.02
N GLY A 31 -16.38 -43.45 20.40
CA GLY A 31 -16.91 -44.73 19.89
C GLY A 31 -16.38 -45.91 20.68
N MET A 32 -16.90 -47.10 20.40
CA MET A 32 -16.45 -48.35 21.02
C MET A 32 -15.23 -48.88 20.26
N PHE A 33 -14.14 -49.15 20.97
CA PHE A 33 -12.95 -49.79 20.44
C PHE A 33 -12.49 -50.90 21.39
N HIS A 34 -12.45 -52.14 20.90
CA HIS A 34 -12.17 -53.32 21.72
C HIS A 34 -13.01 -53.40 23.01
N GLY A 35 -14.31 -53.06 22.92
CA GLY A 35 -15.23 -53.09 24.06
C GLY A 35 -15.10 -51.93 25.06
N GLN A 36 -14.24 -50.95 24.81
CA GLN A 36 -14.06 -49.77 25.64
C GLN A 36 -14.48 -48.51 24.90
N LEU A 37 -15.12 -47.57 25.60
CA LEU A 37 -15.42 -46.23 25.07
C LEU A 37 -14.13 -45.45 24.99
N ARG A 38 -13.76 -45.02 23.78
CA ARG A 38 -12.60 -44.13 23.54
C ARG A 38 -13.00 -42.84 22.87
N ARG A 39 -12.19 -41.80 23.11
CA ARG A 39 -12.30 -40.49 22.47
C ARG A 39 -11.19 -40.30 21.49
N TRP A 40 -11.49 -39.62 20.38
CA TRP A 40 -10.52 -39.25 19.34
C TRP A 40 -10.69 -37.80 18.97
N LEU A 41 -9.61 -37.22 18.50
CA LEU A 41 -9.60 -35.94 17.82
C LEU A 41 -9.29 -36.14 16.33
N ALA A 42 -9.95 -35.37 15.50
CA ALA A 42 -9.66 -35.33 14.07
C ALA A 42 -9.67 -33.90 13.56
N VAL A 43 -8.88 -33.62 12.53
CA VAL A 43 -8.88 -32.34 11.82
C VAL A 43 -9.54 -32.51 10.45
N VAL A 44 -10.49 -31.64 10.14
CA VAL A 44 -11.09 -31.53 8.82
C VAL A 44 -10.74 -30.15 8.23
N GLN A 45 -9.99 -30.15 7.12
CA GLN A 45 -9.65 -28.90 6.44
C GLN A 45 -10.82 -28.40 5.62
N VAL A 46 -11.14 -27.11 5.74
CA VAL A 46 -12.13 -26.47 4.88
C VAL A 46 -11.50 -26.23 3.50
N PRO A 47 -12.04 -26.82 2.41
CA PRO A 47 -11.44 -26.75 1.09
C PRO A 47 -11.27 -25.32 0.59
N ARG A 48 -10.07 -24.97 0.10
CA ARG A 48 -9.77 -23.63 -0.43
C ARG A 48 -10.34 -23.40 -1.82
N GLY A 49 -10.57 -24.46 -2.58
CA GLY A 49 -11.12 -24.40 -3.94
C GLY A 49 -12.63 -24.20 -3.99
N LEU A 50 -13.33 -24.30 -2.85
CA LEU A 50 -14.76 -24.05 -2.77
C LEU A 50 -15.04 -22.63 -2.25
N PRO A 51 -16.16 -22.01 -2.69
CA PRO A 51 -16.61 -20.73 -2.17
C PRO A 51 -16.75 -20.79 -0.64
N ARG A 52 -16.23 -19.78 0.05
CA ARG A 52 -16.29 -19.66 1.51
C ARG A 52 -17.69 -19.38 2.02
N LEU A 53 -18.45 -18.63 1.25
CA LEU A 53 -19.86 -18.33 1.44
C LEU A 53 -20.66 -19.06 0.37
N VAL A 54 -21.68 -19.75 0.79
CA VAL A 54 -22.63 -20.45 -0.08
C VAL A 54 -23.91 -19.66 -0.08
N GLU A 55 -24.33 -19.17 -1.24
CA GLU A 55 -25.61 -18.47 -1.40
C GLU A 55 -26.75 -19.49 -1.25
N LEU A 56 -27.72 -19.16 -0.40
CA LEU A 56 -28.89 -19.98 -0.21
C LEU A 56 -29.95 -19.68 -1.26
N PRO A 57 -30.67 -20.70 -1.76
CA PRO A 57 -31.79 -20.47 -2.67
C PRO A 57 -32.88 -19.67 -1.96
N ASN A 58 -33.16 -18.48 -2.44
CA ASN A 58 -33.95 -17.47 -1.74
C ASN A 58 -35.45 -17.57 -2.00
N ARG A 59 -36.24 -17.39 -0.92
CA ARG A 59 -37.70 -17.20 -0.98
C ARG A 59 -38.13 -15.76 -0.64
N THR A 60 -37.19 -14.87 -0.31
CA THR A 60 -37.44 -13.48 0.15
C THR A 60 -36.64 -12.48 -0.67
N GLN A 61 -36.96 -11.19 -0.54
CA GLN A 61 -36.14 -10.11 -1.13
C GLN A 61 -34.81 -9.98 -0.37
N GLY A 62 -33.70 -10.23 -1.04
CA GLY A 62 -32.35 -10.15 -0.49
C GLY A 62 -31.54 -11.44 -0.70
N LYS A 63 -30.22 -11.40 -0.52
CA LYS A 63 -29.33 -12.54 -0.64
C LYS A 63 -28.95 -13.04 0.74
N GLU A 64 -29.10 -14.33 0.95
CA GLU A 64 -28.73 -15.02 2.17
C GLU A 64 -27.52 -15.93 1.92
N TYR A 65 -26.58 -15.92 2.85
CA TYR A 65 -25.36 -16.70 2.76
C TYR A 65 -25.12 -17.52 4.01
N VAL A 66 -24.56 -18.72 3.83
CA VAL A 66 -24.06 -19.54 4.93
C VAL A 66 -22.57 -19.80 4.74
N PHE A 67 -21.81 -19.85 5.84
CA PHE A 67 -20.41 -20.22 5.78
C PHE A 67 -20.26 -21.70 5.43
N LEU A 68 -19.37 -22.02 4.49
CA LEU A 68 -19.04 -23.40 4.13
C LEU A 68 -18.60 -24.23 5.34
N SER A 69 -17.87 -23.64 6.29
CA SER A 69 -17.47 -24.30 7.54
C SER A 69 -18.67 -24.72 8.38
N HIS A 70 -19.73 -23.93 8.39
CA HIS A 70 -20.96 -24.27 9.11
C HIS A 70 -21.69 -25.43 8.46
N LEU A 71 -21.82 -25.41 7.13
CA LEU A 71 -22.41 -26.53 6.37
C LEU A 71 -21.61 -27.84 6.60
N ILE A 72 -20.28 -27.75 6.53
CA ILE A 72 -19.42 -28.92 6.80
C ILE A 72 -19.67 -29.42 8.23
N GLY A 73 -19.73 -28.51 9.22
CA GLY A 73 -19.98 -28.84 10.62
C GLY A 73 -21.29 -29.64 10.83
N GLN A 74 -22.36 -29.25 10.15
CA GLN A 74 -23.66 -29.94 10.21
C GLN A 74 -23.65 -31.37 9.59
N HIS A 75 -22.74 -31.61 8.65
CA HIS A 75 -22.64 -32.91 7.94
C HIS A 75 -21.38 -33.70 8.32
N LEU A 76 -20.73 -33.37 9.44
CA LEU A 76 -19.53 -34.09 9.88
C LEU A 76 -19.77 -35.55 10.20
N ALA A 77 -20.95 -35.89 10.72
CA ALA A 77 -21.29 -37.28 11.04
C ALA A 77 -21.16 -38.23 9.83
N ASP A 78 -21.41 -37.72 8.63
CA ASP A 78 -21.29 -38.50 7.38
C ASP A 78 -19.82 -38.87 7.05
N LEU A 79 -18.84 -38.16 7.65
CA LEU A 79 -17.41 -38.44 7.47
C LEU A 79 -16.86 -39.45 8.48
N PHE A 80 -17.62 -39.77 9.54
CA PHE A 80 -17.18 -40.62 10.64
C PHE A 80 -18.20 -41.72 10.93
N PRO A 81 -18.46 -42.63 9.99
CA PRO A 81 -19.45 -43.68 10.18
C PRO A 81 -19.08 -44.56 11.37
N GLY A 82 -20.08 -44.86 12.23
CA GLY A 82 -19.89 -45.66 13.45
C GLY A 82 -19.30 -44.91 14.65
N MET A 83 -19.05 -43.59 14.52
CA MET A 83 -18.58 -42.73 15.61
C MET A 83 -19.67 -41.74 16.01
N THR A 84 -19.66 -41.33 17.27
CA THR A 84 -20.53 -40.26 17.76
C THR A 84 -19.76 -38.96 17.85
N LEU A 85 -20.31 -37.92 17.26
CA LEU A 85 -19.75 -36.55 17.29
C LEU A 85 -20.07 -35.89 18.64
N GLU A 86 -19.04 -35.51 19.41
CA GLU A 86 -19.19 -34.74 20.67
C GLU A 86 -19.18 -33.23 20.40
N GLY A 87 -18.40 -32.78 19.42
CA GLY A 87 -18.31 -31.37 19.07
C GLY A 87 -17.36 -31.10 17.93
N CYS A 88 -17.51 -29.87 17.38
CA CYS A 88 -16.71 -29.39 16.26
C CYS A 88 -16.46 -27.89 16.39
N TRP A 89 -15.21 -27.45 16.32
CA TRP A 89 -14.81 -26.07 16.52
C TRP A 89 -13.88 -25.59 15.41
N SER A 90 -14.11 -24.38 14.96
CA SER A 90 -13.27 -23.76 13.94
C SER A 90 -11.95 -23.28 14.55
N PHE A 91 -10.84 -23.50 13.83
CA PHE A 91 -9.56 -22.94 14.20
C PHE A 91 -8.70 -22.57 12.97
N ARG A 92 -7.72 -21.70 13.19
CA ARG A 92 -6.81 -21.23 12.16
C ARG A 92 -5.42 -21.00 12.74
N VAL A 93 -4.39 -21.51 12.05
CA VAL A 93 -2.99 -21.27 12.40
C VAL A 93 -2.39 -20.24 11.44
N THR A 94 -1.80 -19.18 11.99
CA THR A 94 -0.96 -18.27 11.22
C THR A 94 0.50 -18.67 11.43
N ARG A 95 1.23 -18.82 10.33
CA ARG A 95 2.66 -19.16 10.32
C ARG A 95 3.50 -17.95 9.97
N ASN A 96 4.72 -17.91 10.47
CA ASN A 96 5.68 -16.90 10.06
C ASN A 96 5.83 -16.93 8.54
N SER A 97 5.77 -15.77 7.94
CA SER A 97 5.84 -15.57 6.50
C SER A 97 6.96 -14.62 6.09
N GLU A 98 7.88 -14.32 6.99
CA GLU A 98 9.08 -13.56 6.65
C GLU A 98 10.03 -14.44 5.85
N LEU A 99 10.69 -13.83 4.88
CA LEU A 99 11.75 -14.47 4.10
C LEU A 99 13.07 -14.17 4.81
N TYR A 100 13.70 -15.22 5.30
CA TYR A 100 15.04 -15.14 5.87
C TYR A 100 16.03 -15.57 4.78
N ILE A 101 16.65 -14.61 4.12
CA ILE A 101 17.66 -14.84 3.10
C ILE A 101 18.91 -14.09 3.55
N ASP A 102 19.97 -14.81 3.76
CA ASP A 102 21.30 -14.22 3.89
C ASP A 102 21.79 -13.91 2.47
N GLU A 103 21.72 -12.63 2.12
CA GLU A 103 22.07 -12.19 0.77
C GLU A 103 23.58 -12.30 0.49
N GLU A 104 24.42 -12.35 1.54
CA GLU A 104 25.87 -12.50 1.42
C GLU A 104 26.26 -13.92 1.00
N GLU A 105 25.47 -14.92 1.42
CA GLU A 105 25.79 -16.33 1.17
C GLU A 105 25.14 -16.89 -0.10
N VAL A 106 24.22 -16.17 -0.74
CA VAL A 106 23.48 -16.71 -1.90
C VAL A 106 24.03 -16.20 -3.24
N PRO A 107 24.43 -17.08 -4.15
CA PRO A 107 24.94 -16.69 -5.46
C PRO A 107 23.84 -16.19 -6.41
N ASN A 108 22.56 -16.46 -6.12
CA ASN A 108 21.42 -16.05 -6.94
C ASN A 108 20.20 -15.77 -6.08
N LEU A 109 19.85 -14.49 -5.96
CA LEU A 109 18.74 -14.02 -5.12
C LEU A 109 17.39 -14.56 -5.60
N LEU A 110 17.15 -14.67 -6.91
CA LEU A 110 15.89 -15.20 -7.46
C LEU A 110 15.62 -16.62 -6.95
N ARG A 111 16.62 -17.52 -7.10
CA ARG A 111 16.51 -18.91 -6.64
C ARG A 111 16.37 -19.00 -5.13
N ALA A 112 17.06 -18.15 -4.39
CA ALA A 112 16.94 -18.10 -2.93
C ALA A 112 15.53 -17.70 -2.49
N VAL A 113 14.94 -16.68 -3.11
CA VAL A 113 13.56 -16.25 -2.83
C VAL A 113 12.56 -17.36 -3.18
N GLU A 114 12.72 -18.04 -4.31
CA GLU A 114 11.86 -19.17 -4.69
C GLU A 114 11.90 -20.31 -3.65
N HIS A 115 13.09 -20.70 -3.23
CA HIS A 115 13.26 -21.75 -2.21
C HIS A 115 12.65 -21.35 -0.86
N GLU A 116 12.85 -20.11 -0.42
CA GLU A 116 12.26 -19.62 0.81
C GLU A 116 10.74 -19.47 0.73
N LEU A 117 10.16 -19.15 -0.43
CA LEU A 117 8.71 -19.13 -0.62
C LEU A 117 8.08 -20.52 -0.43
N ASP A 118 8.77 -21.59 -0.83
CA ASP A 118 8.29 -22.95 -0.58
C ASP A 118 8.43 -23.35 0.90
N LYS A 119 9.52 -22.98 1.56
CA LYS A 119 9.70 -23.17 3.00
C LYS A 119 8.67 -22.38 3.83
N ARG A 120 8.28 -21.18 3.38
CA ARG A 120 7.28 -20.33 4.04
C ARG A 120 5.93 -21.01 4.24
N LYS A 121 5.56 -21.96 3.39
CA LYS A 121 4.35 -22.78 3.57
C LYS A 121 4.40 -23.63 4.84
N ARG A 122 5.61 -23.91 5.34
CA ARG A 122 5.94 -24.76 6.50
C ARG A 122 6.58 -23.99 7.66
N GLY A 123 6.57 -22.65 7.61
CA GLY A 123 7.14 -21.80 8.66
C GLY A 123 6.56 -22.08 10.04
N ALA A 124 7.29 -21.73 11.11
CA ALA A 124 6.83 -21.87 12.48
C ALA A 124 5.47 -21.19 12.68
N ALA A 125 4.60 -21.80 13.48
CA ALA A 125 3.35 -21.16 13.90
C ALA A 125 3.69 -19.92 14.76
N VAL A 126 2.88 -18.87 14.65
CA VAL A 126 3.04 -17.62 15.41
C VAL A 126 1.71 -17.11 15.98
N ARG A 127 0.60 -17.78 15.66
CA ARG A 127 -0.72 -17.41 16.15
C ARG A 127 -1.71 -18.54 15.94
N LEU A 128 -2.50 -18.83 16.96
CA LEU A 128 -3.65 -19.72 16.91
C LEU A 128 -4.93 -18.91 17.15
N GLU A 129 -5.88 -19.01 16.24
CA GLU A 129 -7.23 -18.47 16.39
C GLU A 129 -8.22 -19.61 16.53
N VAL A 130 -9.12 -19.52 17.51
CA VAL A 130 -10.19 -20.51 17.76
C VAL A 130 -11.53 -19.80 17.95
N SER A 131 -12.63 -20.49 17.65
CA SER A 131 -13.98 -20.01 17.96
C SER A 131 -14.21 -19.95 19.48
N THR A 132 -15.07 -19.03 19.92
CA THR A 132 -15.36 -18.78 21.35
C THR A 132 -15.89 -20.00 22.09
N ASP A 133 -16.67 -20.82 21.40
CA ASP A 133 -17.28 -22.06 21.92
C ASP A 133 -16.29 -23.23 22.02
N CYS A 134 -15.05 -23.08 21.57
CA CYS A 134 -14.03 -24.14 21.66
C CYS A 134 -13.65 -24.39 23.13
N PRO A 135 -13.74 -25.63 23.64
CA PRO A 135 -13.41 -25.97 25.03
C PRO A 135 -11.94 -25.75 25.35
N GLU A 136 -11.66 -25.49 26.63
CA GLU A 136 -10.31 -25.20 27.13
C GLU A 136 -9.31 -26.33 26.89
N ASP A 137 -9.75 -27.58 27.09
CA ASP A 137 -8.94 -28.78 26.84
C ASP A 137 -8.52 -28.91 25.38
N ILE A 138 -9.43 -28.59 24.45
CA ILE A 138 -9.12 -28.55 23.00
C ILE A 138 -8.18 -27.41 22.65
N ARG A 139 -8.39 -26.22 23.23
CA ARG A 139 -7.49 -25.07 23.02
C ARG A 139 -6.06 -25.38 23.42
N ARG A 140 -5.89 -25.99 24.61
CA ARG A 140 -4.59 -26.42 25.13
C ARG A 140 -3.95 -27.47 24.23
N SER A 141 -4.70 -28.49 23.83
CA SER A 141 -4.22 -29.52 22.90
C SER A 141 -3.78 -28.93 21.57
N LEU A 142 -4.52 -27.97 21.00
CA LEU A 142 -4.11 -27.29 19.77
C LEU A 142 -2.82 -26.50 19.95
N LEU A 143 -2.67 -25.73 21.04
CA LEU A 143 -1.43 -24.99 21.35
C LEU A 143 -0.21 -25.91 21.42
N GLU A 144 -0.33 -27.03 22.15
CA GLU A 144 0.73 -28.05 22.26
C GLU A 144 1.13 -28.61 20.89
N HIS A 145 0.16 -28.99 20.06
CA HIS A 145 0.43 -29.56 18.74
C HIS A 145 1.06 -28.58 17.75
N VAL A 146 0.77 -27.29 17.86
CA VAL A 146 1.35 -26.27 16.95
C VAL A 146 2.59 -25.60 17.55
N GLY A 147 2.96 -25.94 18.80
CA GLY A 147 4.15 -25.40 19.48
C GLY A 147 4.02 -23.91 19.85
N LEU A 148 2.85 -23.48 20.34
CA LEU A 148 2.53 -22.12 20.74
C LEU A 148 2.23 -22.01 22.22
N GLY A 149 2.46 -20.82 22.80
CA GLY A 149 2.09 -20.47 24.15
C GLY A 149 0.66 -19.89 24.28
N PRO A 150 0.15 -19.73 25.53
CA PRO A 150 -1.16 -19.12 25.76
C PRO A 150 -1.26 -17.69 25.22
N GLU A 151 -0.15 -16.95 25.18
CA GLU A 151 -0.04 -15.59 24.65
C GLU A 151 -0.30 -15.48 23.13
N ASP A 152 -0.15 -16.59 22.43
CA ASP A 152 -0.38 -16.68 20.97
C ASP A 152 -1.81 -17.11 20.63
N LEU A 153 -2.65 -17.38 21.65
CA LEU A 153 -4.03 -17.80 21.48
C LEU A 153 -4.98 -16.61 21.37
N TYR A 154 -5.79 -16.62 20.35
CA TYR A 154 -6.85 -15.62 20.10
C TYR A 154 -8.20 -16.32 20.01
N VAL A 155 -9.04 -16.10 21.01
CA VAL A 155 -10.43 -16.55 21.03
C VAL A 155 -11.27 -15.51 20.30
N VAL A 156 -11.97 -15.92 19.25
CA VAL A 156 -12.69 -15.02 18.34
C VAL A 156 -14.19 -15.27 18.44
N ASP A 157 -14.91 -14.22 18.81
CA ASP A 157 -16.37 -14.21 18.76
C ASP A 157 -16.82 -13.86 17.33
N GLY A 158 -17.36 -14.85 16.63
CA GLY A 158 -17.75 -14.75 15.24
C GLY A 158 -16.92 -15.60 14.27
N PRO A 159 -17.07 -15.37 12.96
CA PRO A 159 -16.41 -16.20 11.96
C PRO A 159 -14.91 -15.93 11.90
N LEU A 160 -14.11 -16.99 11.91
CA LEU A 160 -12.68 -16.89 11.67
C LEU A 160 -12.40 -16.46 10.22
N ASN A 161 -11.37 -15.61 10.02
CA ASN A 161 -10.97 -15.08 8.72
C ASN A 161 -12.05 -14.20 8.04
N PRO A 162 -12.43 -13.06 8.63
CA PRO A 162 -13.49 -12.17 8.11
C PRO A 162 -13.17 -11.56 6.73
N THR A 163 -11.91 -11.57 6.28
CA THR A 163 -11.55 -11.11 4.93
C THR A 163 -12.26 -11.88 3.82
N ARG A 164 -12.74 -13.11 4.09
CA ARG A 164 -13.51 -13.90 3.13
C ARG A 164 -14.93 -13.38 2.91
N LEU A 165 -15.42 -12.49 3.77
CA LEU A 165 -16.68 -11.77 3.56
C LEU A 165 -16.64 -10.83 2.35
N MET A 166 -15.44 -10.48 1.85
CA MET A 166 -15.30 -9.74 0.59
C MET A 166 -16.00 -10.44 -0.60
N ALA A 167 -16.16 -11.77 -0.55
CA ALA A 167 -16.89 -12.52 -1.57
C ALA A 167 -18.37 -12.09 -1.68
N VAL A 168 -18.98 -11.55 -0.63
CA VAL A 168 -20.33 -10.96 -0.69
C VAL A 168 -20.38 -9.81 -1.70
N LEU A 169 -19.33 -8.97 -1.72
CA LEU A 169 -19.25 -7.85 -2.65
C LEU A 169 -19.09 -8.30 -4.10
N GLU A 170 -18.49 -9.46 -4.35
CA GLU A 170 -18.32 -10.03 -5.69
C GLU A 170 -19.65 -10.59 -6.22
N GLY A 171 -20.45 -11.19 -5.34
CA GLY A 171 -21.76 -11.80 -5.68
C GLY A 171 -22.94 -10.86 -5.64
N ASP A 172 -22.84 -9.71 -4.96
CA ASP A 172 -23.92 -8.73 -4.88
C ASP A 172 -23.77 -7.67 -5.98
N HIS A 173 -24.80 -7.53 -6.82
CA HIS A 173 -24.87 -6.54 -7.90
C HIS A 173 -25.80 -5.37 -7.58
N SER A 174 -26.24 -5.19 -6.33
CA SER A 174 -27.10 -4.09 -5.89
C SER A 174 -26.38 -2.74 -6.01
N PRO A 175 -26.73 -1.88 -6.98
CA PRO A 175 -26.03 -0.62 -7.21
C PRO A 175 -26.12 0.33 -6.01
N GLU A 176 -27.24 0.27 -5.26
CA GLU A 176 -27.53 1.11 -4.10
C GLU A 176 -26.60 0.82 -2.90
N LEU A 177 -25.99 -0.37 -2.85
CA LEU A 177 -25.06 -0.77 -1.80
C LEU A 177 -23.60 -0.48 -2.15
N ARG A 178 -23.35 0.14 -3.30
CA ARG A 178 -21.99 0.45 -3.80
C ARG A 178 -21.83 1.92 -4.11
N ASP A 179 -20.62 2.42 -3.91
CA ASP A 179 -20.26 3.72 -4.48
C ASP A 179 -20.38 3.65 -6.01
N PRO A 180 -20.95 4.69 -6.68
CA PRO A 180 -20.99 4.75 -8.13
C PRO A 180 -19.60 4.56 -8.74
N ALA A 181 -19.49 3.85 -9.85
CA ALA A 181 -18.21 3.68 -10.53
C ALA A 181 -17.64 5.06 -10.90
N PHE A 182 -16.36 5.26 -10.60
CA PHE A 182 -15.64 6.47 -10.99
C PHE A 182 -14.50 6.11 -11.91
N VAL A 183 -14.43 6.78 -13.04
CA VAL A 183 -13.33 6.68 -13.99
C VAL A 183 -12.62 8.03 -14.03
N GLY A 184 -11.33 8.04 -13.72
CA GLY A 184 -10.53 9.26 -13.74
C GLY A 184 -10.56 9.95 -15.10
N SER A 185 -10.48 11.27 -15.10
CA SER A 185 -10.45 12.07 -16.32
C SER A 185 -9.10 12.00 -17.03
N ILE A 186 -9.11 12.25 -18.32
CA ILE A 186 -7.90 12.41 -19.14
C ILE A 186 -7.99 13.79 -19.78
N ALA A 187 -7.01 14.65 -19.49
CA ALA A 187 -6.93 15.95 -20.14
C ALA A 187 -6.82 15.80 -21.66
N PRO A 188 -7.46 16.68 -22.45
CA PRO A 188 -7.49 16.54 -23.91
C PRO A 188 -6.11 16.34 -24.56
N GLU A 189 -5.11 17.06 -24.05
CA GLU A 189 -3.71 17.00 -24.49
C GLU A 189 -2.96 15.71 -24.06
N LEU A 190 -3.61 14.81 -23.32
CA LEU A 190 -3.05 13.54 -22.85
C LEU A 190 -3.84 12.33 -23.34
N ARG A 191 -4.80 12.54 -24.24
CA ARG A 191 -5.60 11.45 -24.79
C ARG A 191 -4.76 10.53 -25.67
N SER A 192 -5.18 9.29 -25.78
CA SER A 192 -4.55 8.31 -26.67
C SER A 192 -4.43 8.86 -28.10
N GLY A 193 -3.27 8.64 -28.72
CA GLY A 193 -2.93 9.20 -30.04
C GLY A 193 -2.31 10.59 -30.02
N THR A 194 -2.21 11.25 -28.85
CA THR A 194 -1.45 12.52 -28.71
C THR A 194 0.05 12.22 -28.52
N ASP A 195 0.93 12.99 -29.12
CA ASP A 195 2.37 12.89 -28.88
C ASP A 195 2.70 13.41 -27.46
N LEU A 196 2.87 12.45 -26.53
CA LEU A 196 3.19 12.74 -25.15
C LEU A 196 4.61 13.36 -25.01
N PHE A 197 5.58 12.97 -25.83
CA PHE A 197 6.91 13.56 -25.80
C PHE A 197 6.87 15.04 -26.16
N ALA A 198 6.14 15.40 -27.21
CA ALA A 198 5.94 16.82 -27.57
C ALA A 198 5.21 17.60 -26.45
N THR A 199 4.27 16.97 -25.77
CA THR A 199 3.54 17.59 -24.65
C THR A 199 4.45 17.80 -23.45
N ILE A 200 5.26 16.79 -23.07
CA ILE A 200 6.20 16.87 -21.95
C ILE A 200 7.32 17.88 -22.22
N ARG A 201 7.75 18.02 -23.48
CA ARG A 201 8.73 19.08 -23.88
C ARG A 201 8.23 20.50 -23.60
N LYS A 202 6.93 20.72 -23.74
CA LYS A 202 6.34 22.05 -23.50
C LYS A 202 6.18 22.38 -22.02
N ARG A 203 5.92 21.37 -21.18
CA ARG A 203 5.67 21.57 -19.75
C ARG A 203 5.70 20.25 -19.00
N ASP A 204 6.02 20.31 -17.71
CA ASP A 204 5.81 19.19 -16.79
C ASP A 204 4.32 18.84 -16.67
N ILE A 205 4.01 17.54 -16.52
CA ILE A 205 2.65 17.03 -16.38
C ILE A 205 2.53 16.38 -15.01
N LEU A 206 1.60 16.87 -14.19
CA LEU A 206 1.24 16.27 -12.89
C LEU A 206 -0.10 15.55 -13.01
N LEU A 207 -0.14 14.29 -12.60
CA LEU A 207 -1.36 13.49 -12.50
C LEU A 207 -1.67 13.19 -11.04
N HIS A 208 -2.94 13.30 -10.65
CA HIS A 208 -3.44 12.97 -9.32
C HIS A 208 -4.41 11.78 -9.43
N HIS A 209 -3.89 10.57 -9.23
CA HIS A 209 -4.69 9.34 -9.28
C HIS A 209 -5.58 9.20 -8.03
N PRO A 210 -6.76 8.59 -8.13
CA PRO A 210 -7.42 8.04 -9.32
C PRO A 210 -8.18 9.10 -10.13
N TYR A 211 -8.16 10.38 -9.73
CA TYR A 211 -8.92 11.47 -10.35
C TYR A 211 -8.43 11.77 -11.77
N ASP A 212 -7.12 11.72 -11.98
CA ASP A 212 -6.53 11.65 -13.31
C ASP A 212 -6.24 10.18 -13.64
N HIS A 213 -6.66 9.74 -14.82
CA HIS A 213 -6.59 8.33 -15.23
C HIS A 213 -5.15 7.83 -15.36
N PHE A 214 -4.83 6.69 -14.75
CA PHE A 214 -3.49 6.09 -14.80
C PHE A 214 -3.07 5.62 -16.20
N GLY A 215 -4.01 5.49 -17.12
CA GLY A 215 -3.77 5.13 -18.52
C GLY A 215 -2.74 6.02 -19.21
N THR A 216 -2.61 7.30 -18.82
CA THR A 216 -1.59 8.20 -19.35
C THR A 216 -0.16 7.70 -19.06
N VAL A 217 0.08 7.11 -17.88
CA VAL A 217 1.40 6.52 -17.54
C VAL A 217 1.65 5.27 -18.37
N VAL A 218 0.63 4.45 -18.61
CA VAL A 218 0.73 3.27 -19.48
C VAL A 218 1.00 3.70 -20.92
N GLU A 219 0.26 4.68 -21.42
CA GLU A 219 0.41 5.25 -22.77
C GLU A 219 1.83 5.81 -23.00
N PHE A 220 2.40 6.48 -21.98
CA PHE A 220 3.78 6.95 -22.04
C PHE A 220 4.78 5.80 -22.28
N LEU A 221 4.58 4.66 -21.64
CA LEU A 221 5.42 3.48 -21.84
C LEU A 221 5.18 2.83 -23.21
N GLU A 222 3.93 2.72 -23.63
CA GLU A 222 3.54 2.14 -24.93
C GLU A 222 4.08 2.99 -26.11
N GLN A 223 3.97 4.33 -26.01
CA GLN A 223 4.61 5.25 -26.97
C GLN A 223 6.13 5.12 -26.94
N SER A 224 6.75 5.05 -25.74
CA SER A 224 8.18 4.83 -25.62
C SER A 224 8.66 3.54 -26.26
N ALA A 225 7.86 2.49 -26.16
CA ALA A 225 8.17 1.19 -26.77
C ALA A 225 8.11 1.22 -28.31
N SER A 226 7.23 2.03 -28.87
CA SER A 226 6.95 2.07 -30.32
C SER A 226 7.73 3.15 -31.07
N ASP A 227 8.11 4.26 -30.41
CA ASP A 227 8.75 5.40 -31.02
C ASP A 227 10.18 5.05 -31.50
N PRO A 228 10.48 5.15 -32.82
CA PRO A 228 11.81 4.82 -33.34
C PRO A 228 12.94 5.71 -32.82
N LYS A 229 12.64 6.91 -32.31
CA LYS A 229 13.64 7.82 -31.73
C LYS A 229 14.02 7.43 -30.29
N VAL A 230 13.26 6.56 -29.60
CA VAL A 230 13.60 6.06 -28.27
C VAL A 230 14.72 5.03 -28.37
N LEU A 231 15.79 5.27 -27.60
CA LEU A 231 17.01 4.44 -27.56
C LEU A 231 16.99 3.46 -26.39
N ALA A 232 16.54 3.92 -25.23
CA ALA A 232 16.55 3.11 -24.01
C ALA A 232 15.39 3.44 -23.08
N ILE A 233 14.95 2.42 -22.33
CA ILE A 233 13.97 2.54 -21.24
C ILE A 233 14.53 1.85 -20.01
N LYS A 234 14.55 2.57 -18.87
CA LYS A 234 14.91 2.00 -17.57
C LYS A 234 13.76 2.19 -16.60
N GLN A 235 13.37 1.14 -15.86
CA GLN A 235 12.20 1.20 -14.99
C GLN A 235 12.38 0.39 -13.71
N THR A 236 11.88 0.93 -12.57
CA THR A 236 11.76 0.20 -11.31
C THR A 236 10.39 -0.48 -11.23
N LEU A 237 10.35 -1.74 -10.80
CA LEU A 237 9.13 -2.54 -10.64
C LEU A 237 9.08 -3.12 -9.22
N TYR A 238 8.08 -2.69 -8.44
CA TYR A 238 7.90 -3.15 -7.06
C TYR A 238 6.70 -4.10 -6.91
N ARG A 239 5.53 -3.73 -7.41
CA ARG A 239 4.30 -4.54 -7.42
C ARG A 239 3.60 -4.31 -8.74
N THR A 240 3.77 -5.20 -9.68
CA THR A 240 3.18 -5.07 -11.02
C THR A 240 1.71 -5.50 -11.07
N GLY A 241 1.22 -6.21 -10.04
CA GLY A 241 -0.20 -6.53 -9.85
C GLY A 241 -0.84 -7.39 -10.92
N GLY A 242 -0.04 -8.03 -11.78
CA GLY A 242 -0.54 -8.92 -12.83
C GLY A 242 -1.12 -8.21 -14.06
N ASP A 243 -1.12 -6.87 -14.15
CA ASP A 243 -1.50 -6.17 -15.38
C ASP A 243 -0.38 -6.33 -16.44
N PRO A 244 -0.65 -6.98 -17.58
CA PRO A 244 0.38 -7.30 -18.56
C PRO A 244 0.84 -6.09 -19.37
N ARG A 245 0.14 -4.94 -19.36
CA ARG A 245 0.41 -3.83 -20.28
C ARG A 245 1.76 -3.18 -20.05
N ILE A 246 2.13 -2.94 -18.79
CA ILE A 246 3.43 -2.31 -18.44
C ILE A 246 4.58 -3.26 -18.80
N VAL A 247 4.48 -4.52 -18.37
CA VAL A 247 5.48 -5.54 -18.71
C VAL A 247 5.49 -5.78 -20.22
N GLY A 248 4.32 -5.84 -20.86
CA GLY A 248 4.18 -5.96 -22.32
C GLY A 248 4.83 -4.82 -23.09
N ALA A 249 4.71 -3.58 -22.60
CA ALA A 249 5.37 -2.43 -23.21
C ALA A 249 6.90 -2.55 -23.16
N LEU A 250 7.46 -2.99 -22.01
CA LEU A 250 8.91 -3.22 -21.89
C LEU A 250 9.41 -4.35 -22.83
N MET A 251 8.66 -5.45 -22.92
CA MET A 251 8.98 -6.55 -23.84
C MET A 251 8.89 -6.10 -25.32
N ASN A 252 7.88 -5.30 -25.66
CA ASN A 252 7.73 -4.74 -27.02
C ASN A 252 8.87 -3.75 -27.36
N ALA A 253 9.34 -2.98 -26.38
CA ALA A 253 10.47 -2.09 -26.57
C ALA A 253 11.73 -2.87 -27.00
N VAL A 254 12.03 -4.01 -26.36
CA VAL A 254 13.15 -4.88 -26.77
C VAL A 254 12.93 -5.42 -28.20
N LYS A 255 11.73 -5.90 -28.52
CA LYS A 255 11.41 -6.37 -29.88
C LYS A 255 11.62 -5.27 -30.94
N ASN A 256 11.42 -4.01 -30.56
CA ASN A 256 11.66 -2.84 -31.41
C ASN A 256 13.12 -2.34 -31.34
N GLY A 257 14.06 -3.15 -30.86
CA GLY A 257 15.50 -2.88 -30.85
C GLY A 257 15.99 -1.89 -29.79
N LYS A 258 15.17 -1.59 -28.76
CA LYS A 258 15.55 -0.64 -27.70
C LYS A 258 16.29 -1.35 -26.55
N GLN A 259 17.18 -0.63 -25.89
CA GLN A 259 17.79 -1.15 -24.66
C GLN A 259 16.82 -0.97 -23.49
N VAL A 260 16.47 -2.06 -22.82
CA VAL A 260 15.54 -2.04 -21.70
C VAL A 260 16.19 -2.63 -20.45
N THR A 261 16.15 -1.86 -19.36
CA THR A 261 16.59 -2.30 -18.03
C THR A 261 15.42 -2.24 -17.06
N ALA A 262 15.13 -3.34 -16.38
CA ALA A 262 14.09 -3.43 -15.36
C ALA A 262 14.71 -3.78 -14.00
N VAL A 263 14.53 -2.93 -13.00
CA VAL A 263 14.92 -3.26 -11.62
C VAL A 263 13.69 -3.82 -10.91
N VAL A 264 13.67 -5.12 -10.64
CA VAL A 264 12.54 -5.85 -10.06
C VAL A 264 12.81 -6.16 -8.60
N GLU A 265 11.96 -5.67 -7.70
CA GLU A 265 12.04 -5.98 -6.28
C GLU A 265 11.39 -7.35 -5.98
N LEU A 266 12.20 -8.39 -5.81
CA LEU A 266 11.72 -9.76 -5.56
C LEU A 266 11.08 -9.93 -4.18
N LYS A 267 11.51 -9.18 -3.18
CA LYS A 267 11.02 -9.26 -1.80
C LYS A 267 9.82 -8.33 -1.53
N ALA A 268 9.05 -7.99 -2.58
CA ALA A 268 7.81 -7.22 -2.41
C ALA A 268 6.75 -8.07 -1.70
N ARG A 269 6.51 -7.79 -0.43
CA ARG A 269 5.66 -8.61 0.46
C ARG A 269 4.30 -8.90 -0.16
N PHE A 270 3.94 -10.21 -0.23
CA PHE A 270 2.72 -10.78 -0.81
C PHE A 270 2.62 -10.75 -2.35
N ASP A 271 3.62 -10.23 -3.04
CA ASP A 271 3.67 -10.17 -4.51
C ASP A 271 4.93 -10.87 -5.08
N GLU A 272 5.67 -11.56 -4.21
CA GLU A 272 6.94 -12.20 -4.53
C GLU A 272 6.82 -13.16 -5.73
N ALA A 273 5.83 -14.06 -5.69
CA ALA A 273 5.62 -15.04 -6.77
C ALA A 273 5.27 -14.39 -8.12
N ASN A 274 4.48 -13.30 -8.09
CA ASN A 274 4.17 -12.55 -9.30
C ASN A 274 5.42 -11.84 -9.85
N ASN A 275 6.19 -11.20 -8.98
CA ASN A 275 7.40 -10.49 -9.38
C ASN A 275 8.45 -11.45 -9.97
N ILE A 276 8.61 -12.65 -9.40
CA ILE A 276 9.46 -13.70 -9.97
C ILE A 276 9.00 -14.11 -11.38
N ARG A 277 7.70 -14.37 -11.54
CA ARG A 277 7.13 -14.73 -12.85
C ARG A 277 7.38 -13.65 -13.90
N TRP A 278 7.15 -12.39 -13.55
CA TRP A 278 7.39 -11.27 -14.46
C TRP A 278 8.87 -11.05 -14.74
N ALA A 279 9.74 -11.20 -13.74
CA ALA A 279 11.17 -11.09 -13.92
C ALA A 279 11.69 -12.11 -14.96
N ARG A 280 11.26 -13.37 -14.86
CA ARG A 280 11.59 -14.41 -15.85
C ARG A 280 11.06 -14.09 -17.24
N ALA A 281 9.80 -13.68 -17.35
CA ALA A 281 9.22 -13.31 -18.63
C ALA A 281 9.95 -12.14 -19.31
N LEU A 282 10.40 -11.16 -18.51
CA LEU A 282 11.21 -10.05 -19.00
C LEU A 282 12.60 -10.50 -19.48
N GLU A 283 13.28 -11.38 -18.72
CA GLU A 283 14.58 -11.96 -19.14
C GLU A 283 14.46 -12.76 -20.43
N GLU A 284 13.46 -13.63 -20.52
CA GLU A 284 13.18 -14.43 -21.72
C GLU A 284 12.91 -13.56 -22.96
N ALA A 285 12.33 -12.36 -22.74
CA ALA A 285 12.12 -11.39 -23.82
C ALA A 285 13.36 -10.55 -24.15
N GLY A 286 14.48 -10.71 -23.43
CA GLY A 286 15.73 -9.98 -23.65
C GLY A 286 15.85 -8.66 -22.90
N VAL A 287 14.99 -8.40 -21.89
CA VAL A 287 15.15 -7.26 -20.99
C VAL A 287 16.29 -7.54 -20.02
N HIS A 288 17.14 -6.53 -19.79
CA HIS A 288 18.15 -6.61 -18.73
C HIS A 288 17.48 -6.45 -17.36
N VAL A 289 17.31 -7.57 -16.63
CA VAL A 289 16.64 -7.59 -15.33
C VAL A 289 17.66 -7.55 -14.20
N ILE A 290 17.41 -6.68 -13.21
CA ILE A 290 18.19 -6.53 -11.99
C ILE A 290 17.30 -6.82 -10.80
N TYR A 291 17.73 -7.69 -9.89
CA TYR A 291 16.97 -8.17 -8.74
C TYR A 291 17.25 -7.35 -7.48
N GLY A 292 16.95 -6.05 -7.55
CA GLY A 292 17.17 -5.13 -6.42
C GLY A 292 18.64 -4.76 -6.21
N ILE A 293 18.95 -4.28 -5.02
CA ILE A 293 20.31 -3.97 -4.56
C ILE A 293 20.55 -4.72 -3.26
N PHE A 294 21.76 -5.22 -3.11
CA PHE A 294 22.22 -5.87 -1.90
C PHE A 294 21.97 -5.00 -0.65
N GLY A 295 21.36 -5.59 0.37
CA GLY A 295 21.06 -4.93 1.66
C GLY A 295 19.90 -3.94 1.66
N TYR A 296 19.36 -3.53 0.49
CA TYR A 296 18.29 -2.55 0.40
C TYR A 296 17.09 -3.06 -0.42
N LYS A 297 15.89 -2.63 -0.04
CA LYS A 297 14.70 -2.82 -0.87
C LYS A 297 14.48 -1.63 -1.80
N VAL A 298 14.32 -1.88 -3.09
CA VAL A 298 14.01 -0.83 -4.06
C VAL A 298 12.53 -0.50 -4.01
N HIS A 299 12.19 0.69 -3.49
CA HIS A 299 10.79 1.11 -3.34
C HIS A 299 10.47 2.38 -4.14
N SER A 300 11.42 2.95 -4.85
CA SER A 300 11.22 4.09 -5.77
C SER A 300 10.33 3.68 -6.97
N LYS A 301 9.62 4.65 -7.54
CA LYS A 301 8.79 4.50 -8.72
C LYS A 301 9.27 5.46 -9.79
N VAL A 302 10.19 4.99 -10.60
CA VAL A 302 10.90 5.79 -11.60
C VAL A 302 10.94 5.05 -12.92
N THR A 303 10.61 5.78 -13.99
CA THR A 303 10.91 5.38 -15.37
C THR A 303 11.77 6.45 -16.00
N LEU A 304 12.83 6.05 -16.68
CA LEU A 304 13.69 6.89 -17.49
C LEU A 304 13.63 6.42 -18.93
N VAL A 305 13.28 7.32 -19.84
CA VAL A 305 13.29 7.10 -21.29
C VAL A 305 14.36 8.01 -21.91
N VAL A 306 15.26 7.43 -22.68
CA VAL A 306 16.28 8.16 -23.43
C VAL A 306 15.89 8.19 -24.89
N ARG A 307 15.74 9.39 -25.46
CA ARG A 307 15.24 9.63 -26.82
C ARG A 307 16.20 10.52 -27.60
N ALA A 308 16.43 10.17 -28.85
CA ALA A 308 17.13 11.03 -29.81
C ALA A 308 16.13 12.03 -30.41
N ASP A 309 15.97 13.18 -29.79
CA ASP A 309 15.20 14.31 -30.32
C ASP A 309 15.98 15.01 -31.44
N ASP A 310 15.31 15.88 -32.20
CA ASP A 310 15.94 16.59 -33.32
C ASP A 310 17.05 17.54 -32.89
N ASP A 311 17.01 17.98 -31.61
CA ASP A 311 17.98 18.88 -30.97
C ASP A 311 19.02 18.13 -30.09
N GLY A 312 19.04 16.79 -30.14
CA GLY A 312 19.98 15.95 -29.40
C GLY A 312 19.32 14.93 -28.49
N ILE A 313 20.12 14.28 -27.66
CA ILE A 313 19.64 13.25 -26.72
C ILE A 313 18.92 13.92 -25.56
N ARG A 314 17.64 13.55 -25.37
CA ARG A 314 16.79 14.01 -24.27
C ARG A 314 16.37 12.86 -23.38
N ARG A 315 16.28 13.15 -22.08
CA ARG A 315 15.79 12.21 -21.07
C ARG A 315 14.42 12.63 -20.60
N TYR A 316 13.48 11.70 -20.66
CA TYR A 316 12.13 11.87 -20.15
C TYR A 316 11.99 10.99 -18.92
N VAL A 317 11.45 11.54 -17.83
CA VAL A 317 11.25 10.81 -16.58
C VAL A 317 9.79 10.75 -16.21
N HIS A 318 9.36 9.61 -15.68
CA HIS A 318 8.18 9.50 -14.85
C HIS A 318 8.63 9.23 -13.41
N LEU A 319 8.15 10.07 -12.49
CA LEU A 319 8.41 9.97 -11.06
C LEU A 319 7.07 9.85 -10.33
N GLY A 320 6.91 8.84 -9.48
CA GLY A 320 5.61 8.58 -8.86
C GLY A 320 5.68 8.26 -7.37
N THR A 321 4.56 8.48 -6.67
CA THR A 321 4.35 8.02 -5.29
C THR A 321 3.81 6.59 -5.24
N GLY A 322 3.05 6.19 -6.27
CA GLY A 322 2.36 4.91 -6.42
C GLY A 322 3.06 3.90 -7.31
N ASN A 323 2.80 2.63 -7.07
CA ASN A 323 3.35 1.55 -7.88
C ASN A 323 2.83 1.57 -9.32
N TYR A 324 3.60 1.00 -10.24
CA TYR A 324 3.17 0.75 -11.62
C TYR A 324 2.13 -0.38 -11.68
N ASN A 325 0.95 -0.11 -11.13
CA ASN A 325 -0.13 -1.08 -11.02
C ASN A 325 -1.49 -0.40 -11.25
N PRO A 326 -2.09 -0.55 -12.46
CA PRO A 326 -3.37 0.07 -12.79
C PRO A 326 -4.52 -0.30 -11.86
N ASN A 327 -4.50 -1.48 -11.23
CA ASN A 327 -5.54 -1.89 -10.29
C ASN A 327 -5.46 -1.09 -8.99
N THR A 328 -4.26 -0.95 -8.41
CA THR A 328 -4.09 -0.13 -7.21
C THR A 328 -4.27 1.36 -7.51
N ALA A 329 -3.90 1.83 -8.69
CA ALA A 329 -4.08 3.22 -9.11
C ALA A 329 -5.56 3.67 -9.21
N ARG A 330 -6.51 2.72 -9.25
CA ARG A 330 -7.96 3.00 -9.16
C ARG A 330 -8.48 3.11 -7.73
N LEU A 331 -7.70 2.65 -6.75
CA LEU A 331 -8.11 2.52 -5.36
C LEU A 331 -7.29 3.40 -4.41
N TYR A 332 -6.11 3.85 -4.83
CA TYR A 332 -5.17 4.63 -4.04
C TYR A 332 -5.04 6.05 -4.60
N THR A 333 -4.91 7.02 -3.71
CA THR A 333 -4.55 8.38 -4.14
C THR A 333 -3.04 8.46 -4.26
N ASP A 334 -2.56 8.79 -5.46
CA ASP A 334 -1.14 8.89 -5.77
C ASP A 334 -0.87 10.06 -6.71
N LEU A 335 0.38 10.51 -6.75
CA LEU A 335 0.85 11.54 -7.66
C LEU A 335 1.88 10.98 -8.64
N SER A 336 1.83 11.44 -9.87
CA SER A 336 2.79 11.12 -10.93
C SER A 336 3.23 12.40 -11.62
N LEU A 337 4.55 12.58 -11.79
CA LEU A 337 5.17 13.66 -12.57
C LEU A 337 5.79 13.08 -13.84
N LEU A 338 5.44 13.64 -15.01
CA LEU A 338 6.15 13.43 -16.26
C LEU A 338 6.92 14.70 -16.59
N SER A 339 8.22 14.58 -16.82
CA SER A 339 9.11 15.71 -17.06
C SER A 339 10.25 15.36 -18.01
N CYS A 340 10.79 16.37 -18.70
CA CYS A 340 12.05 16.25 -19.43
C CYS A 340 13.08 17.29 -19.00
N ARG A 341 12.97 17.80 -17.76
CA ARG A 341 13.96 18.74 -17.21
C ARG A 341 15.33 18.08 -17.16
N PRO A 342 16.39 18.75 -17.65
CA PRO A 342 17.73 18.16 -17.75
C PRO A 342 18.25 17.61 -16.41
N GLU A 343 18.01 18.33 -15.32
CA GLU A 343 18.47 17.94 -13.98
C GLU A 343 17.80 16.65 -13.50
N LEU A 344 16.47 16.55 -13.66
CA LEU A 344 15.72 15.34 -13.30
C LEU A 344 16.11 14.14 -14.18
N GLY A 345 16.33 14.38 -15.47
CA GLY A 345 16.81 13.37 -16.40
C GLY A 345 18.21 12.86 -16.08
N SER A 346 19.11 13.75 -15.67
CA SER A 346 20.47 13.41 -15.23
C SER A 346 20.45 12.62 -13.92
N ASP A 347 19.69 13.10 -12.93
CA ASP A 347 19.51 12.38 -11.65
C ASP A 347 18.86 11.02 -11.85
N GLY A 348 17.90 10.89 -12.78
CA GLY A 348 17.32 9.61 -13.17
C GLY A 348 18.38 8.64 -13.73
N THR A 349 19.34 9.14 -14.51
CA THR A 349 20.47 8.34 -14.99
C THR A 349 21.36 7.90 -13.82
N ASP A 350 21.74 8.83 -12.95
CA ASP A 350 22.59 8.57 -11.79
C ASP A 350 21.92 7.59 -10.81
N LEU A 351 20.59 7.70 -10.63
CA LEU A 351 19.80 6.76 -9.85
C LEU A 351 19.88 5.35 -10.44
N PHE A 352 19.66 5.17 -11.75
CA PHE A 352 19.76 3.84 -12.36
C PHE A 352 21.18 3.28 -12.33
N ASN A 353 22.21 4.12 -12.45
CA ASN A 353 23.59 3.69 -12.27
C ASN A 353 23.86 3.20 -10.82
N LEU A 354 23.29 3.89 -9.82
CA LEU A 354 23.31 3.43 -8.43
C LEU A 354 22.58 2.09 -8.27
N LEU A 355 21.40 1.93 -8.89
CA LEU A 355 20.58 0.72 -8.82
C LEU A 355 21.23 -0.49 -9.52
N THR A 356 22.15 -0.28 -10.43
CA THR A 356 22.92 -1.36 -11.09
C THR A 356 24.16 -1.80 -10.32
N GLY A 357 24.45 -1.17 -9.18
CA GLY A 357 25.51 -1.59 -8.25
C GLY A 357 26.95 -1.26 -8.65
N ILE A 358 27.16 -0.43 -9.68
CA ILE A 358 28.49 -0.18 -10.24
C ILE A 358 29.10 1.15 -9.76
N CYS A 359 28.29 2.07 -9.22
CA CYS A 359 28.73 3.43 -8.91
C CYS A 359 28.62 3.78 -7.44
N HIS A 360 29.60 4.52 -6.92
CA HIS A 360 29.40 5.23 -5.67
C HIS A 360 28.28 6.26 -5.81
N PRO A 361 27.45 6.46 -4.77
CA PRO A 361 26.40 7.48 -4.79
C PRO A 361 26.98 8.84 -5.14
N GLN A 362 26.52 9.42 -6.23
CA GLN A 362 26.86 10.79 -6.60
C GLN A 362 25.84 11.75 -6.00
N PRO A 363 26.24 12.98 -5.63
CA PRO A 363 25.28 14.01 -5.21
C PRO A 363 24.25 14.26 -6.32
N MET A 364 22.99 14.02 -6.01
CA MET A 364 21.88 14.31 -6.92
C MET A 364 21.64 15.83 -7.00
N ARG A 365 21.21 16.33 -8.15
CA ARG A 365 20.96 17.76 -8.38
C ARG A 365 19.63 18.19 -7.77
N ARG A 366 18.60 17.35 -7.94
CA ARG A 366 17.22 17.62 -7.55
C ARG A 366 16.59 16.48 -6.76
N LEU A 367 16.90 15.23 -7.09
CA LEU A 367 16.32 14.08 -6.40
C LEU A 367 16.91 13.91 -5.00
N LEU A 368 16.05 13.64 -4.03
CA LEU A 368 16.44 13.21 -2.69
C LEU A 368 16.30 11.69 -2.63
N VAL A 369 17.42 11.01 -2.49
CA VAL A 369 17.47 9.54 -2.49
C VAL A 369 17.80 9.03 -1.09
N ALA A 370 16.96 8.15 -0.54
CA ALA A 370 17.28 7.40 0.66
C ALA A 370 18.07 6.13 0.27
N PRO A 371 18.98 5.65 1.16
CA PRO A 371 19.30 6.17 2.49
C PRO A 371 20.35 7.32 2.51
N HIS A 372 20.76 7.82 1.35
CA HIS A 372 21.94 8.69 1.26
C HIS A 372 21.68 10.12 1.77
N ALA A 373 20.97 10.95 1.01
CA ALA A 373 20.84 12.38 1.29
C ALA A 373 19.45 12.78 1.84
N MET A 374 18.45 11.92 1.74
CA MET A 374 17.04 12.29 1.97
C MET A 374 16.78 12.77 3.40
N LEU A 375 17.18 12.00 4.42
CA LEU A 375 16.93 12.35 5.82
C LEU A 375 17.65 13.66 6.18
N LYS A 376 18.93 13.77 5.84
CA LYS A 376 19.70 14.98 6.10
C LYS A 376 19.00 16.22 5.52
N ARG A 377 18.58 16.13 4.24
CA ARG A 377 17.90 17.25 3.58
C ARG A 377 16.54 17.55 4.22
N LEU A 378 15.78 16.55 4.60
CA LEU A 378 14.51 16.74 5.31
C LEU A 378 14.70 17.51 6.63
N LEU A 379 15.69 17.12 7.43
CA LEU A 379 16.00 17.80 8.68
C LEU A 379 16.45 19.25 8.43
N GLU A 380 17.31 19.51 7.44
CA GLU A 380 17.70 20.86 7.03
C GLU A 380 16.50 21.74 6.64
N LEU A 381 15.50 21.17 5.94
CA LEU A 381 14.28 21.89 5.55
C LEU A 381 13.42 22.23 6.77
N ILE A 382 13.28 21.32 7.73
CA ILE A 382 12.54 21.56 8.97
C ILE A 382 13.26 22.61 9.83
N ASP A 383 14.58 22.50 9.99
CA ASP A 383 15.38 23.45 10.78
C ASP A 383 15.39 24.84 10.14
N ARG A 384 15.33 24.94 8.81
CA ARG A 384 15.18 26.21 8.09
C ARG A 384 13.86 26.90 8.42
N GLU A 385 12.73 26.17 8.43
CA GLU A 385 11.44 26.73 8.86
C GLU A 385 11.50 27.24 10.31
N ALA A 386 12.13 26.47 11.19
CA ALA A 386 12.34 26.90 12.59
C ALA A 386 13.17 28.20 12.69
N ALA A 387 14.20 28.34 11.87
CA ALA A 387 15.00 29.57 11.78
C ALA A 387 14.18 30.75 11.26
N HIS A 388 13.36 30.56 10.22
CA HIS A 388 12.45 31.59 9.70
C HIS A 388 11.46 32.05 10.78
N ALA A 389 10.82 31.10 11.50
CA ALA A 389 9.88 31.43 12.57
C ALA A 389 10.54 32.27 13.69
N ARG A 390 11.75 31.88 14.15
CA ARG A 390 12.50 32.66 15.14
C ARG A 390 12.86 34.08 14.66
N SER A 391 13.00 34.25 13.35
CA SER A 391 13.30 35.57 12.74
C SER A 391 12.02 36.35 12.41
N GLY A 392 10.84 35.89 12.80
CA GLY A 392 9.55 36.53 12.52
C GLY A 392 9.11 36.44 11.05
N LEU A 393 9.73 35.58 10.25
CA LEU A 393 9.36 35.34 8.87
C LEU A 393 8.24 34.27 8.79
N PRO A 394 7.41 34.29 7.73
CA PRO A 394 6.42 33.23 7.50
C PRO A 394 7.06 31.86 7.45
N ALA A 395 6.55 30.93 8.27
CA ALA A 395 7.05 29.58 8.40
C ALA A 395 5.89 28.61 8.61
N ARG A 396 5.78 27.60 7.76
CA ARG A 396 4.74 26.57 7.84
C ARG A 396 5.22 25.28 7.21
N ILE A 397 4.85 24.17 7.81
CA ILE A 397 5.07 22.83 7.26
C ILE A 397 3.71 22.15 7.06
N ILE A 398 3.46 21.62 5.87
CA ILE A 398 2.37 20.68 5.62
C ILE A 398 2.99 19.40 5.09
N ALA A 399 2.71 18.26 5.76
CA ALA A 399 3.23 16.98 5.30
C ALA A 399 2.13 15.93 5.26
N LYS A 400 2.04 15.26 4.11
CA LYS A 400 1.14 14.11 3.89
C LYS A 400 1.97 12.85 3.73
N MET A 401 1.59 11.77 4.44
CA MET A 401 2.28 10.48 4.40
C MET A 401 1.40 9.35 4.94
N ASN A 402 1.87 8.11 4.77
CA ASN A 402 1.15 6.97 5.36
C ASN A 402 1.52 6.73 6.81
N ALA A 403 2.76 7.00 7.21
CA ALA A 403 3.23 6.78 8.57
C ALA A 403 4.34 7.77 8.97
N LEU A 404 4.31 8.18 10.24
CA LEU A 404 5.30 9.04 10.91
C LEU A 404 5.80 8.30 12.15
N VAL A 405 7.04 7.79 12.10
CA VAL A 405 7.63 6.92 13.15
C VAL A 405 9.08 7.28 13.46
N ASP A 406 9.78 7.93 12.52
CA ASP A 406 11.19 8.25 12.69
C ASP A 406 11.41 9.26 13.79
N THR A 407 12.26 8.90 14.76
CA THR A 407 12.48 9.68 15.99
C THR A 407 13.15 11.01 15.70
N GLU A 408 14.18 11.03 14.83
CA GLU A 408 14.92 12.26 14.50
C GLU A 408 13.99 13.29 13.83
N VAL A 409 13.12 12.83 12.94
CA VAL A 409 12.13 13.69 12.26
C VAL A 409 11.09 14.20 13.26
N ILE A 410 10.58 13.34 14.17
CA ILE A 410 9.60 13.75 15.20
C ILE A 410 10.19 14.82 16.13
N GLU A 411 11.43 14.63 16.59
CA GLU A 411 12.13 15.60 17.44
C GLU A 411 12.36 16.92 16.70
N ALA A 412 12.74 16.88 15.41
CA ALA A 412 12.90 18.08 14.60
C ALA A 412 11.57 18.85 14.45
N LEU A 413 10.45 18.15 14.27
CA LEU A 413 9.11 18.78 14.21
C LEU A 413 8.72 19.42 15.54
N TYR A 414 9.04 18.80 16.69
CA TYR A 414 8.80 19.40 17.98
C TYR A 414 9.63 20.70 18.16
N ARG A 415 10.93 20.67 17.86
CA ARG A 415 11.78 21.87 17.89
C ARG A 415 11.27 22.99 16.96
N ALA A 416 10.76 22.63 15.79
CA ALA A 416 10.17 23.60 14.87
C ALA A 416 8.87 24.20 15.41
N ALA A 417 8.02 23.40 16.05
CA ALA A 417 6.79 23.88 16.68
C ALA A 417 7.07 24.83 17.86
N GLU A 418 8.04 24.48 18.72
CA GLU A 418 8.52 25.36 19.80
C GLU A 418 9.08 26.68 19.27
N ALA A 419 9.75 26.67 18.10
CA ALA A 419 10.24 27.85 17.44
C ALA A 419 9.13 28.73 16.82
N GLY A 420 7.87 28.27 16.79
CA GLY A 420 6.73 29.02 16.27
C GLY A 420 6.19 28.57 14.91
N VAL A 421 6.70 27.49 14.33
CA VAL A 421 6.25 26.97 13.03
C VAL A 421 4.86 26.35 13.18
N GLU A 422 3.92 26.70 12.29
CA GLU A 422 2.63 26.04 12.17
C GLU A 422 2.78 24.76 11.35
N ILE A 423 2.39 23.61 11.94
CA ILE A 423 2.61 22.28 11.34
C ILE A 423 1.29 21.55 11.19
N ASP A 424 0.94 21.20 9.95
CA ASP A 424 -0.24 20.41 9.60
C ASP A 424 0.19 19.06 9.02
N LEU A 425 -0.15 17.96 9.67
CA LEU A 425 0.22 16.62 9.24
C LEU A 425 -1.02 15.82 8.83
N ILE A 426 -0.98 15.21 7.64
CA ILE A 426 -2.01 14.30 7.13
C ILE A 426 -1.40 12.89 7.13
N VAL A 427 -1.64 12.14 8.20
CA VAL A 427 -1.05 10.82 8.43
C VAL A 427 -2.15 9.76 8.42
N ARG A 428 -2.16 8.91 7.40
CA ARG A 428 -3.20 7.89 7.22
C ARG A 428 -3.15 6.76 8.25
N GLY A 429 -1.96 6.34 8.64
CA GLY A 429 -1.72 5.16 9.48
C GLY A 429 -1.02 5.50 10.77
N ILE A 430 0.08 4.80 11.06
CA ILE A 430 0.85 4.94 12.30
C ILE A 430 1.40 6.36 12.43
N CYS A 431 1.13 7.00 13.57
CA CYS A 431 1.72 8.28 13.96
C CYS A 431 2.24 8.15 15.39
N CYS A 432 3.57 8.22 15.57
CA CYS A 432 4.22 8.19 16.88
C CYS A 432 4.41 9.61 17.46
N LEU A 433 4.15 10.67 16.69
CA LEU A 433 4.14 12.04 17.16
C LEU A 433 2.86 12.33 17.97
N ARG A 434 2.99 13.03 19.09
CA ARG A 434 1.87 13.49 19.92
C ARG A 434 1.60 14.97 19.65
N PRO A 435 0.49 15.35 19.01
CA PRO A 435 0.12 16.73 18.75
C PRO A 435 -0.53 17.39 19.97
N GLY A 436 -0.52 18.73 20.03
CA GLY A 436 -1.30 19.50 21.00
C GLY A 436 -0.84 19.35 22.45
N VAL A 437 0.40 18.93 22.71
CA VAL A 437 0.97 18.88 24.05
C VAL A 437 1.43 20.28 24.46
N PRO A 438 0.95 20.83 25.62
CA PRO A 438 1.35 22.15 26.07
C PRO A 438 2.88 22.31 26.20
N GLY A 439 3.40 23.41 25.65
CA GLY A 439 4.83 23.73 25.67
C GLY A 439 5.71 22.92 24.70
N LEU A 440 5.14 21.97 23.95
CA LEU A 440 5.92 21.10 23.05
C LEU A 440 5.36 21.08 21.63
N SER A 441 4.07 20.78 21.46
CA SER A 441 3.47 20.52 20.14
C SER A 441 2.11 21.19 19.93
N GLU A 442 1.83 22.30 20.60
CA GLU A 442 0.58 23.05 20.50
C GLU A 442 0.28 23.52 19.07
N ARG A 443 1.34 23.79 18.30
CA ARG A 443 1.26 24.23 16.90
C ARG A 443 1.23 23.06 15.90
N ILE A 444 1.24 21.81 16.36
CA ILE A 444 1.16 20.64 15.51
C ILE A 444 -0.26 20.10 15.52
N ARG A 445 -0.83 19.97 14.35
CA ARG A 445 -2.13 19.34 14.11
C ARG A 445 -1.94 18.09 13.26
N VAL A 446 -2.50 16.97 13.68
CA VAL A 446 -2.43 15.70 12.94
C VAL A 446 -3.84 15.25 12.60
N ARG A 447 -4.07 14.91 11.34
CA ARG A 447 -5.32 14.33 10.88
C ARG A 447 -5.10 13.09 10.04
N SER A 448 -6.10 12.22 10.01
CA SER A 448 -6.17 11.05 9.14
C SER A 448 -7.45 11.13 8.33
N ILE A 449 -7.39 10.89 7.02
CA ILE A 449 -8.56 10.79 6.15
C ILE A 449 -8.76 9.32 5.82
N VAL A 450 -9.97 8.80 6.14
CA VAL A 450 -10.39 7.43 5.83
C VAL A 450 -11.68 7.51 5.05
N ASP A 451 -11.58 7.32 3.74
CA ASP A 451 -12.68 7.49 2.81
C ASP A 451 -12.66 6.38 1.74
N ARG A 452 -13.30 6.60 0.60
CA ARG A 452 -13.44 5.67 -0.53
C ARG A 452 -12.10 5.17 -1.05
N TYR A 453 -11.16 6.09 -1.26
CA TYR A 453 -9.82 5.80 -1.76
C TYR A 453 -8.81 5.77 -0.62
N LEU A 454 -7.81 4.91 -0.73
CA LEU A 454 -6.71 4.84 0.23
C LEU A 454 -5.78 6.04 0.02
N GLU A 455 -5.67 6.92 1.00
CA GLU A 455 -4.70 8.02 0.97
C GLU A 455 -3.28 7.45 0.99
N HIS A 456 -2.54 7.62 -0.12
CA HIS A 456 -1.25 6.95 -0.30
C HIS A 456 -0.12 7.88 -0.76
N ALA A 457 -0.43 9.03 -1.35
CA ALA A 457 0.57 10.01 -1.77
C ALA A 457 1.39 10.53 -0.59
N ARG A 458 2.68 10.86 -0.84
CA ARG A 458 3.54 11.56 0.10
C ARG A 458 3.88 12.90 -0.51
N ILE A 459 3.61 13.96 0.25
CA ILE A 459 3.80 15.36 -0.16
C ILE A 459 4.40 16.10 1.02
N TRP A 460 5.46 16.88 0.79
CA TRP A 460 6.05 17.77 1.78
C TRP A 460 5.97 19.20 1.25
N TYR A 461 5.46 20.10 2.05
CA TYR A 461 5.38 21.53 1.79
C TYR A 461 6.11 22.28 2.89
N PHE A 462 6.96 23.23 2.48
CA PHE A 462 7.67 24.16 3.33
C PHE A 462 7.43 25.57 2.83
N GLU A 463 7.03 26.49 3.71
CA GLU A 463 6.68 27.88 3.39
C GLU A 463 7.89 28.71 2.93
N ASN A 464 9.06 28.45 3.53
CA ASN A 464 10.33 29.06 3.15
C ASN A 464 10.25 30.58 2.96
N ALA A 465 9.73 31.30 3.97
CA ALA A 465 9.62 32.76 3.95
C ALA A 465 8.93 33.29 2.66
N GLN A 466 7.78 32.75 2.29
CA GLN A 466 6.97 33.06 1.09
C GLN A 466 7.59 32.60 -0.25
N GLN A 467 8.59 31.73 -0.20
CA GLN A 467 9.14 31.07 -1.39
C GLN A 467 8.89 29.55 -1.31
N PRO A 468 7.63 29.10 -1.36
CA PRO A 468 7.26 27.76 -1.00
C PRO A 468 7.95 26.72 -1.85
N GLU A 469 8.38 25.64 -1.19
CA GLU A 469 8.93 24.45 -1.81
C GLU A 469 7.98 23.26 -1.58
N VAL A 470 7.74 22.50 -2.63
CA VAL A 470 6.89 21.29 -2.59
C VAL A 470 7.70 20.12 -3.10
N PHE A 471 7.70 19.05 -2.31
CA PHE A 471 8.33 17.79 -2.66
C PHE A 471 7.28 16.66 -2.68
N VAL A 472 7.46 15.72 -3.58
CA VAL A 472 6.59 14.55 -3.76
C VAL A 472 7.46 13.30 -3.86
N GLY A 473 7.01 12.16 -3.32
CA GLY A 473 7.83 10.97 -3.46
C GLY A 473 7.28 9.70 -2.85
N SER A 474 8.16 8.71 -2.72
CA SER A 474 7.78 7.35 -2.30
C SER A 474 7.97 7.10 -0.80
N ALA A 475 8.68 7.98 -0.08
CA ALA A 475 9.09 7.77 1.31
C ALA A 475 8.05 8.24 2.33
N ASP A 476 7.71 7.37 3.27
CA ASP A 476 7.13 7.77 4.55
C ASP A 476 8.25 8.19 5.52
N TRP A 477 7.93 8.94 6.56
CA TRP A 477 8.89 9.31 7.60
C TRP A 477 9.02 8.18 8.63
N MET A 478 9.63 7.09 8.17
CA MET A 478 9.86 5.87 8.96
C MET A 478 11.32 5.42 8.82
N PRO A 479 11.92 4.84 9.89
CA PRO A 479 13.32 4.37 9.84
C PRO A 479 13.59 3.43 8.66
N ARG A 480 12.66 2.51 8.37
CA ARG A 480 12.83 1.58 7.24
C ARG A 480 12.87 2.28 5.87
N ASN A 481 12.14 3.39 5.69
CA ASN A 481 12.13 4.15 4.43
C ASN A 481 13.38 5.00 4.31
N LEU A 482 13.78 5.66 5.40
CA LEU A 482 14.86 6.63 5.41
C LEU A 482 16.24 5.97 5.45
N HIS A 483 16.37 4.74 6.02
CA HIS A 483 17.66 4.08 6.26
C HIS A 483 17.85 2.72 5.56
N ARG A 484 16.75 2.02 5.16
CA ARG A 484 16.82 0.63 4.68
C ARG A 484 16.16 0.38 3.32
N ARG A 485 15.79 1.45 2.61
CA ARG A 485 15.16 1.37 1.30
C ARG A 485 15.75 2.39 0.35
N ILE A 486 15.73 2.06 -0.93
CA ILE A 486 15.92 3.06 -1.98
C ILE A 486 14.56 3.71 -2.24
N GLU A 487 14.41 4.91 -1.75
CA GLU A 487 13.24 5.79 -1.95
C GLU A 487 13.67 7.02 -2.74
N VAL A 488 12.73 7.63 -3.44
CA VAL A 488 12.96 8.87 -4.20
C VAL A 488 11.91 9.89 -3.84
N VAL A 489 12.37 11.10 -3.55
CA VAL A 489 11.57 12.31 -3.38
C VAL A 489 12.10 13.36 -4.36
N PHE A 490 11.22 14.09 -5.01
CA PHE A 490 11.54 15.06 -6.05
C PHE A 490 10.80 16.37 -5.84
N PRO A 491 11.43 17.53 -6.16
CA PRO A 491 10.79 18.84 -6.07
C PRO A 491 9.80 19.06 -7.21
N ILE A 492 8.76 19.84 -6.94
CA ILE A 492 7.85 20.38 -7.95
C ILE A 492 8.25 21.83 -8.23
N GLU A 493 8.99 22.03 -9.31
CA GLU A 493 9.57 23.35 -9.63
C GLU A 493 8.64 24.25 -10.45
N ASP A 494 7.67 23.70 -11.20
CA ASP A 494 6.65 24.48 -11.91
C ASP A 494 5.69 25.13 -10.91
N GLY A 495 5.59 26.46 -10.94
CA GLY A 495 4.77 27.22 -10.00
C GLY A 495 3.28 26.88 -10.05
N ARG A 496 2.74 26.56 -11.25
CA ARG A 496 1.33 26.17 -11.42
C ARG A 496 1.08 24.79 -10.82
N LEU A 497 2.05 23.88 -10.94
CA LEU A 497 1.93 22.54 -10.35
C LEU A 497 2.09 22.59 -8.83
N ARG A 498 2.97 23.45 -8.30
CA ARG A 498 3.05 23.73 -6.87
C ARG A 498 1.72 24.22 -6.32
N GLU A 499 1.14 25.25 -6.97
CA GLU A 499 -0.18 25.78 -6.59
C GLU A 499 -1.26 24.71 -6.66
N ARG A 500 -1.27 23.87 -7.70
CA ARG A 500 -2.21 22.75 -7.81
C ARG A 500 -2.08 21.77 -6.64
N ILE A 501 -0.87 21.50 -6.16
CA ILE A 501 -0.64 20.62 -5.02
C ILE A 501 -1.04 21.34 -3.73
N THR A 502 -0.59 22.56 -3.50
CA THR A 502 -0.81 23.29 -2.25
C THR A 502 -2.28 23.62 -2.06
N SER A 503 -2.84 24.45 -2.94
CA SER A 503 -4.24 24.91 -2.81
C SER A 503 -5.23 23.88 -3.32
N GLY A 504 -4.87 23.14 -4.37
CA GLY A 504 -5.75 22.18 -5.02
C GLY A 504 -5.88 20.85 -4.27
N ILE A 505 -4.82 20.35 -3.63
CA ILE A 505 -4.78 19.06 -2.96
C ILE A 505 -4.69 19.24 -1.45
N LEU A 506 -3.57 19.76 -0.93
CA LEU A 506 -3.33 19.82 0.52
C LEU A 506 -4.37 20.63 1.27
N GLU A 507 -4.67 21.86 0.83
CA GLU A 507 -5.69 22.70 1.49
C GLU A 507 -7.11 22.09 1.37
N THR A 508 -7.40 21.37 0.29
CA THR A 508 -8.67 20.64 0.16
C THR A 508 -8.78 19.52 1.19
N GLU A 509 -7.72 18.75 1.41
CA GLU A 509 -7.66 17.69 2.41
C GLU A 509 -7.66 18.27 3.83
N LEU A 510 -6.95 19.38 4.06
CA LEU A 510 -6.98 20.10 5.34
C LEU A 510 -8.36 20.69 5.66
N ALA A 511 -9.16 20.97 4.66
CA ALA A 511 -10.52 21.46 4.84
C ALA A 511 -11.59 20.36 4.95
N ASP A 512 -11.22 19.07 4.81
CA ASP A 512 -12.15 17.95 5.01
C ASP A 512 -12.67 17.93 6.44
N ASN A 513 -14.00 18.00 6.59
CA ASN A 513 -14.68 18.00 7.87
C ASN A 513 -15.73 16.88 7.99
N THR A 514 -15.70 15.92 7.07
CA THR A 514 -16.64 14.78 7.04
C THR A 514 -15.94 13.44 7.22
N LYS A 515 -14.77 13.28 6.63
CA LYS A 515 -14.00 12.03 6.65
C LYS A 515 -12.68 12.15 7.42
N ALA A 516 -12.19 13.36 7.65
CA ALA A 516 -11.02 13.59 8.48
C ALA A 516 -11.29 13.25 9.96
N ARG A 517 -10.27 12.72 10.61
CA ARG A 517 -10.22 12.44 12.04
C ARG A 517 -8.98 13.12 12.60
N GLN A 518 -9.12 13.90 13.67
CA GLN A 518 -8.00 14.60 14.29
C GLN A 518 -7.44 13.78 15.45
N LEU A 519 -6.13 13.56 15.44
CA LEU A 519 -5.40 12.93 16.55
C LEU A 519 -5.29 13.92 17.71
N GLN A 520 -5.55 13.45 18.92
CA GLN A 520 -5.41 14.19 20.17
C GLN A 520 -4.11 13.83 20.89
N SER A 521 -3.73 14.64 21.87
CA SER A 521 -2.51 14.42 22.67
C SER A 521 -2.53 13.12 23.49
N ASP A 522 -3.70 12.57 23.78
CA ASP A 522 -3.89 11.29 24.49
C ASP A 522 -3.86 10.06 23.55
N GLY A 523 -3.71 10.28 22.23
CA GLY A 523 -3.72 9.22 21.21
C GLY A 523 -5.10 8.87 20.69
N THR A 524 -6.16 9.49 21.18
CA THR A 524 -7.53 9.28 20.65
C THR A 524 -7.74 10.06 19.37
N TYR A 525 -8.69 9.59 18.53
CA TYR A 525 -9.12 10.29 17.33
C TYR A 525 -10.53 10.83 17.50
N VAL A 526 -10.70 12.10 17.17
CA VAL A 526 -12.01 12.76 17.19
C VAL A 526 -12.50 13.01 15.77
N ILE A 527 -13.84 13.01 15.61
CA ILE A 527 -14.52 13.30 14.34
C ILE A 527 -15.14 14.70 14.46
N PRO A 528 -15.07 15.54 13.41
CA PRO A 528 -15.74 16.85 13.46
C PRO A 528 -17.24 16.69 13.56
N ARG A 529 -17.88 17.42 14.49
CA ARG A 529 -19.33 17.63 14.48
C ARG A 529 -19.65 18.86 13.67
N LEU A 530 -20.43 18.66 12.60
CA LEU A 530 -20.90 19.76 11.78
C LEU A 530 -22.07 20.46 12.49
N GLY A 531 -21.89 21.74 12.79
CA GLY A 531 -23.03 22.57 13.22
C GLY A 531 -23.97 22.84 12.04
N PRO A 532 -25.23 23.27 12.32
CA PRO A 532 -26.28 23.45 11.29
C PRO A 532 -25.91 24.42 10.14
N LYS A 533 -24.92 25.30 10.36
CA LYS A 533 -24.47 26.32 9.39
C LYS A 533 -23.11 26.00 8.75
N VAL A 534 -22.50 24.85 9.10
CA VAL A 534 -21.20 24.46 8.56
C VAL A 534 -21.40 23.60 7.32
N ARG A 535 -20.89 24.05 6.19
CA ARG A 535 -20.96 23.28 4.94
C ARG A 535 -20.12 22.00 5.05
N PRO A 536 -20.70 20.82 4.77
CA PRO A 536 -19.92 19.59 4.67
C PRO A 536 -18.89 19.67 3.54
N ARG A 537 -17.65 19.29 3.84
CA ARG A 537 -16.57 19.19 2.86
C ARG A 537 -15.97 17.80 2.94
N ARG A 538 -15.97 17.09 1.83
CA ARG A 538 -15.38 15.75 1.66
C ARG A 538 -14.38 15.82 0.53
N ALA A 539 -13.09 15.81 0.85
CA ALA A 539 -12.00 16.06 -0.09
C ALA A 539 -12.06 15.17 -1.34
N GLN A 540 -12.24 13.86 -1.17
CA GLN A 540 -12.32 12.93 -2.30
C GLN A 540 -13.50 13.19 -3.22
N THR A 541 -14.66 13.59 -2.68
CA THR A 541 -15.83 13.98 -3.50
C THR A 541 -15.56 15.28 -4.27
N GLU A 542 -14.88 16.25 -3.65
CA GLU A 542 -14.48 17.47 -4.34
C GLU A 542 -13.50 17.18 -5.49
N PHE A 543 -12.54 16.25 -5.31
CA PHE A 543 -11.61 15.84 -6.35
C PHE A 543 -12.31 15.12 -7.51
N MET A 544 -13.24 14.21 -7.21
CA MET A 544 -14.04 13.53 -8.24
C MET A 544 -14.85 14.54 -9.07
N ALA A 545 -15.55 15.45 -8.40
CA ALA A 545 -16.34 16.48 -9.09
C ALA A 545 -15.49 17.41 -9.96
N ARG A 546 -14.28 17.77 -9.51
CA ARG A 546 -13.32 18.56 -10.32
C ARG A 546 -12.88 17.80 -11.57
N ALA A 547 -12.56 16.51 -11.41
CA ALA A 547 -12.16 15.65 -12.52
C ALA A 547 -13.28 15.52 -13.56
N GLU A 548 -14.51 15.28 -13.15
CA GLU A 548 -15.68 15.16 -14.02
C GLU A 548 -16.02 16.48 -14.75
N SER A 549 -15.86 17.60 -14.07
CA SER A 549 -16.21 18.91 -14.65
C SER A 549 -15.16 19.48 -15.62
N GLY A 550 -13.98 18.87 -15.72
CA GLY A 550 -12.85 19.38 -16.53
C GLY A 550 -12.36 20.78 -16.13
N ARG A 551 -12.79 21.30 -14.97
CA ARG A 551 -12.49 22.66 -14.55
C ARG A 551 -11.02 22.82 -14.15
N LYS A 552 -10.36 23.80 -14.75
CA LYS A 552 -9.13 24.40 -14.22
C LYS A 552 -9.39 24.87 -12.79
N ILE A 553 -8.49 24.55 -11.88
CA ILE A 553 -8.50 25.05 -10.50
C ILE A 553 -8.38 26.57 -10.57
N SER A 554 -9.45 27.30 -10.25
CA SER A 554 -9.34 28.70 -9.90
C SER A 554 -9.05 28.76 -8.41
N PRO A 555 -8.03 29.47 -7.91
CA PRO A 555 -7.81 29.64 -6.49
C PRO A 555 -9.08 30.27 -5.90
N ARG A 556 -9.82 29.52 -5.10
CA ARG A 556 -10.90 30.10 -4.32
C ARG A 556 -10.26 30.77 -3.11
N THR A 557 -10.49 32.07 -2.99
CA THR A 557 -10.30 32.81 -1.74
C THR A 557 -10.74 31.95 -0.56
N ALA A 558 -9.83 31.79 0.40
CA ALA A 558 -10.08 31.07 1.63
C ALA A 558 -11.35 31.65 2.28
N ASP A 559 -12.43 30.88 2.19
CA ASP A 559 -13.64 31.15 2.93
C ASP A 559 -13.28 30.88 4.40
N THR A 560 -13.23 31.91 5.22
CA THR A 560 -12.90 31.85 6.65
C THR A 560 -14.05 31.18 7.40
N ALA A 561 -14.35 29.94 7.04
CA ALA A 561 -15.31 29.11 7.77
C ALA A 561 -14.75 28.83 9.16
N LYS A 562 -15.53 29.14 10.19
CA LYS A 562 -15.18 28.84 11.56
C LYS A 562 -14.79 27.35 11.67
N PRO A 563 -13.71 27.01 12.39
CA PRO A 563 -13.26 25.63 12.52
C PRO A 563 -14.39 24.74 13.09
N ALA A 564 -14.54 23.54 12.52
CA ALA A 564 -15.48 22.56 13.00
C ALA A 564 -15.11 22.15 14.45
N LYS A 565 -16.12 21.96 15.31
CA LYS A 565 -15.86 21.42 16.66
C LYS A 565 -15.57 19.94 16.58
N TRP A 566 -14.44 19.52 17.14
CA TRP A 566 -14.02 18.14 17.22
C TRP A 566 -14.57 17.45 18.46
N VAL A 567 -15.01 16.20 18.35
CA VAL A 567 -15.56 15.42 19.46
C VAL A 567 -15.06 13.99 19.47
N PRO A 568 -14.85 13.39 20.67
CA PRO A 568 -14.44 12.00 20.80
C PRO A 568 -15.46 11.05 20.16
N ARG A 569 -14.95 9.95 19.58
CA ARG A 569 -15.79 8.86 19.08
C ARG A 569 -16.27 8.04 20.27
N THR A 570 -17.53 8.15 20.67
CA THR A 570 -18.15 7.20 21.59
C THR A 570 -18.22 5.83 20.89
N ARG A 571 -17.71 4.79 21.52
CA ARG A 571 -17.99 3.41 21.08
C ARG A 571 -19.49 3.21 21.21
N PRO A 572 -20.18 2.64 20.22
CA PRO A 572 -21.52 2.12 20.46
C PRO A 572 -21.37 1.01 21.50
N GLY A 573 -22.17 1.08 22.56
CA GLY A 573 -22.27 0.07 23.61
C GLY A 573 -22.70 -1.29 23.05
#